data_a919be3fb782bc83fb352154cd832a36
#
_entry.id   a919be3fb782bc83fb352154cd832a36
#
_cell.length_a   1.000
_cell.length_b   1.000
_cell.length_c   1.000
_cell.angle_alpha   90.00
_cell.angle_beta   90.00
_cell.angle_gamma   90.00
#
_symmetry.space_group_name_H-M   'P 1'
#
loop_
_entity.id
_entity.type
_entity.pdbx_description
1 polymer ?
#
loop_
_entity_poly.entity_id
_entity_poly.type
_entity_poly.pdbx_seq_one_letter_code
_entity_poly.pdbx_strand_id
1 'polypeptide(L)'
;MKLKVMSYDNTGKGHHTSIDDERRFSDWLNSGGHQEFDWDGHRFIEARTMGGTQHTEDVVAETTGGEVLFSCKLARSGVASHSHTYKNTSKLITGLKREGHYCVQPIIELESYRDQEVRRIPDANQRRENRTMYAAKMRAACAETLLNLPKEVITDLFELSMKHALEMDWMVLYDQPERRYYCWRPNHHPAIAALEGGWDVRITPKQAGSESANLVLIGPNGEEADLKLRLRVKHNNGVSDLFHMGTQNTGSFVTTIQQDPGSVQAILDLMDDQGYLLKFDV
;
A
#
# COMPACT_ATOMS: atom_id res chain seq x y z
N MET A 1 -22.24 13.17 -30.74
CA MET A 1 -21.16 12.29 -30.26
C MET A 1 -21.38 12.05 -28.77
N LYS A 2 -21.94 10.90 -28.38
CA LYS A 2 -22.27 10.57 -26.98
C LYS A 2 -21.00 10.08 -26.30
N LEU A 3 -20.43 10.86 -25.41
CA LEU A 3 -19.36 10.41 -24.50
C LEU A 3 -19.95 9.32 -23.58
N LYS A 4 -19.48 8.10 -23.80
CA LYS A 4 -19.74 6.95 -22.93
C LYS A 4 -19.01 7.20 -21.62
N VAL A 5 -19.73 7.60 -20.57
CA VAL A 5 -19.19 7.64 -19.21
C VAL A 5 -18.92 6.20 -18.82
N MET A 6 -17.66 5.81 -18.84
CA MET A 6 -17.24 4.54 -18.23
C MET A 6 -17.44 4.69 -16.71
N SER A 7 -18.48 4.06 -16.19
CA SER A 7 -18.61 3.81 -14.78
C SER A 7 -17.48 2.85 -14.40
N TYR A 8 -16.48 3.34 -13.67
CA TYR A 8 -15.51 2.47 -13.01
C TYR A 8 -16.23 1.73 -11.88
N ASP A 9 -16.72 0.56 -12.20
CA ASP A 9 -17.16 -0.42 -11.22
C ASP A 9 -15.90 -1.11 -10.66
N ASN A 10 -15.29 -0.47 -9.65
CA ASN A 10 -14.01 -0.89 -9.08
C ASN A 10 -14.16 -1.99 -8.01
N THR A 11 -15.37 -2.45 -7.71
CA THR A 11 -15.61 -3.33 -6.58
C THR A 11 -15.56 -4.83 -6.90
N GLY A 12 -15.69 -5.23 -8.16
CA GLY A 12 -15.73 -6.65 -8.52
C GLY A 12 -14.46 -7.17 -9.22
N LYS A 13 -14.02 -6.50 -10.29
CA LYS A 13 -12.96 -7.05 -11.15
C LYS A 13 -11.55 -7.04 -10.54
N GLY A 14 -11.25 -6.09 -9.65
CA GLY A 14 -9.95 -6.03 -8.98
C GLY A 14 -9.78 -7.12 -7.92
N HIS A 15 -10.85 -7.46 -7.23
CA HIS A 15 -10.84 -8.48 -6.18
C HIS A 15 -10.76 -9.90 -6.76
N HIS A 16 -11.52 -10.20 -7.81
CA HIS A 16 -11.48 -11.51 -8.48
C HIS A 16 -10.10 -11.84 -9.07
N THR A 17 -9.42 -10.86 -9.66
CA THR A 17 -8.08 -11.08 -10.23
C THR A 17 -7.00 -11.30 -9.16
N SER A 18 -7.12 -10.72 -7.98
CA SER A 18 -6.20 -10.99 -6.86
C SER A 18 -6.34 -12.44 -6.37
N ILE A 19 -7.57 -12.89 -6.17
CA ILE A 19 -7.86 -14.28 -5.75
C ILE A 19 -7.36 -15.30 -6.78
N ASP A 20 -7.49 -14.99 -8.07
CA ASP A 20 -7.00 -15.88 -9.14
C ASP A 20 -5.46 -16.00 -9.14
N ASP A 21 -4.75 -14.94 -8.78
CA ASP A 21 -3.29 -14.95 -8.68
C ASP A 21 -2.81 -15.68 -7.41
N GLU A 22 -3.48 -15.48 -6.28
CA GLU A 22 -3.25 -16.23 -5.04
C GLU A 22 -3.47 -17.73 -5.27
N ARG A 23 -4.56 -18.10 -5.98
CA ARG A 23 -4.84 -19.49 -6.34
C ARG A 23 -3.77 -20.06 -7.25
N ARG A 24 -3.32 -19.31 -8.27
CA ARG A 24 -2.24 -19.74 -9.18
C ARG A 24 -0.96 -20.05 -8.40
N PHE A 25 -0.58 -19.23 -7.42
CA PHE A 25 0.59 -19.48 -6.59
C PHE A 25 0.41 -20.73 -5.71
N SER A 26 -0.76 -20.89 -5.09
CA SER A 26 -1.10 -22.09 -4.32
C SER A 26 -1.06 -23.36 -5.18
N ASP A 27 -1.65 -23.33 -6.38
CA ASP A 27 -1.64 -24.44 -7.32
C ASP A 27 -0.22 -24.78 -7.81
N TRP A 28 0.62 -23.76 -8.04
CA TRP A 28 2.02 -23.94 -8.39
C TRP A 28 2.81 -24.62 -7.26
N LEU A 29 2.65 -24.19 -6.02
CA LEU A 29 3.26 -24.87 -4.86
C LEU A 29 2.84 -26.34 -4.80
N ASN A 30 1.55 -26.64 -4.96
CA ASN A 30 1.01 -28.01 -4.93
C ASN A 30 1.47 -28.87 -6.10
N SER A 31 1.82 -28.27 -7.24
CA SER A 31 2.28 -29.00 -8.44
C SER A 31 3.78 -29.23 -8.51
N GLY A 32 4.53 -28.87 -7.49
CA GLY A 32 5.98 -29.10 -7.41
C GLY A 32 6.81 -27.87 -7.05
N GLY A 33 6.26 -26.66 -7.17
CA GLY A 33 6.95 -25.41 -6.80
C GLY A 33 7.41 -25.36 -5.34
N HIS A 34 6.80 -26.16 -4.46
CA HIS A 34 7.23 -26.28 -3.08
C HIS A 34 8.68 -26.81 -2.94
N GLN A 35 9.23 -27.51 -3.93
CA GLN A 35 10.61 -28.04 -3.89
C GLN A 35 11.67 -26.93 -3.98
N GLU A 36 11.28 -25.74 -4.42
CA GLU A 36 12.15 -24.58 -4.56
C GLU A 36 12.33 -23.79 -3.25
N PHE A 37 11.57 -24.15 -2.20
CA PHE A 37 11.65 -23.49 -0.89
C PHE A 37 12.38 -24.37 0.13
N ASP A 38 13.18 -23.72 0.97
CA ASP A 38 13.63 -24.33 2.20
C ASP A 38 12.54 -24.21 3.27
N TRP A 39 12.06 -25.34 3.74
CA TRP A 39 11.02 -25.45 4.76
C TRP A 39 11.59 -25.68 6.17
N ASP A 40 12.82 -25.24 6.40
CA ASP A 40 13.53 -25.39 7.69
C ASP A 40 13.59 -26.87 8.19
N GLY A 41 13.78 -27.81 7.24
CA GLY A 41 13.84 -29.25 7.52
C GLY A 41 12.49 -29.92 7.67
N HIS A 42 11.39 -29.20 7.49
CA HIS A 42 10.02 -29.76 7.52
C HIS A 42 9.56 -30.19 6.12
N ARG A 43 8.60 -31.09 6.07
CA ARG A 43 8.04 -31.56 4.81
C ARG A 43 6.78 -30.74 4.47
N PHE A 44 6.72 -30.23 3.25
CA PHE A 44 5.51 -29.63 2.68
C PHE A 44 4.38 -30.68 2.59
N ILE A 45 3.16 -30.27 2.91
CA ILE A 45 1.94 -31.09 2.87
C ILE A 45 1.03 -30.58 1.75
N GLU A 46 0.56 -29.34 1.87
CA GLU A 46 -0.30 -28.69 0.88
C GLU A 46 -0.24 -27.17 1.01
N ALA A 47 -0.70 -26.46 -0.01
CA ALA A 47 -0.92 -25.01 0.05
C ALA A 47 -2.38 -24.68 -0.28
N ARG A 48 -2.91 -23.64 0.37
CA ARG A 48 -4.27 -23.16 0.17
C ARG A 48 -4.33 -21.63 0.19
N THR A 49 -5.29 -21.07 -0.55
CA THR A 49 -5.61 -19.63 -0.48
C THR A 49 -6.48 -19.35 0.72
N MET A 50 -6.22 -18.25 1.40
CA MET A 50 -7.03 -17.85 2.56
C MET A 50 -8.28 -17.10 2.18
N GLY A 51 -8.26 -16.33 1.11
CA GLY A 51 -9.40 -15.59 0.57
C GLY A 51 -10.08 -14.64 1.55
N GLY A 52 -10.34 -13.42 1.11
CA GLY A 52 -11.14 -12.45 1.88
C GLY A 52 -10.32 -11.32 2.53
N THR A 53 -11.03 -10.35 3.12
CA THR A 53 -10.45 -9.13 3.69
C THR A 53 -10.09 -9.26 5.18
N GLN A 54 -10.29 -10.42 5.78
CA GLN A 54 -10.09 -10.64 7.21
C GLN A 54 -8.71 -11.24 7.55
N HIS A 55 -8.02 -11.77 6.55
CA HIS A 55 -6.70 -12.39 6.67
C HIS A 55 -5.62 -11.45 6.17
N THR A 56 -4.45 -11.48 6.78
CA THR A 56 -3.26 -10.74 6.36
C THR A 56 -2.44 -11.53 5.37
N GLU A 57 -2.48 -12.85 5.51
CA GLU A 57 -1.91 -13.83 4.61
C GLU A 57 -2.82 -14.07 3.39
N ASP A 58 -2.20 -14.19 2.22
CA ASP A 58 -2.90 -14.45 0.95
C ASP A 58 -2.91 -15.97 0.64
N VAL A 59 -1.79 -16.65 0.94
CA VAL A 59 -1.63 -18.12 0.80
C VAL A 59 -0.98 -18.69 2.06
N VAL A 60 -1.42 -19.87 2.46
CA VAL A 60 -0.84 -20.64 3.57
C VAL A 60 -0.38 -21.98 3.06
N ALA A 61 0.88 -22.35 3.35
CA ALA A 61 1.39 -23.69 3.15
C ALA A 61 1.42 -24.44 4.48
N GLU A 62 0.84 -25.63 4.51
CA GLU A 62 0.92 -26.54 5.64
C GLU A 62 2.18 -27.39 5.51
N THR A 63 2.93 -27.49 6.60
CA THR A 63 4.12 -28.34 6.70
C THR A 63 4.05 -29.23 7.94
N THR A 64 4.95 -30.20 8.04
CA THR A 64 5.07 -31.01 9.26
C THR A 64 5.52 -30.21 10.49
N GLY A 65 6.00 -28.97 10.31
CA GLY A 65 6.41 -28.04 11.38
C GLY A 65 5.38 -26.98 11.72
N GLY A 66 4.30 -26.88 10.94
CA GLY A 66 3.27 -25.85 11.10
C GLY A 66 2.95 -25.12 9.80
N GLU A 67 2.23 -24.03 9.90
CA GLU A 67 1.85 -23.19 8.77
C GLU A 67 2.97 -22.21 8.40
N VAL A 68 3.14 -21.98 7.09
CA VAL A 68 4.04 -20.98 6.50
C VAL A 68 3.19 -19.99 5.72
N LEU A 69 3.33 -18.71 6.03
CA LEU A 69 2.46 -17.62 5.57
C LEU A 69 3.07 -16.85 4.42
N PHE A 70 2.31 -16.64 3.36
CA PHE A 70 2.72 -15.90 2.17
C PHE A 70 1.84 -14.70 1.92
N SER A 71 2.44 -13.53 1.66
CA SER A 71 1.74 -12.37 1.11
C SER A 71 2.06 -12.24 -0.38
N CYS A 72 1.04 -12.35 -1.21
CA CYS A 72 1.14 -12.36 -2.67
C CYS A 72 0.75 -11.00 -3.26
N LYS A 73 1.54 -10.51 -4.20
CA LYS A 73 1.28 -9.27 -4.95
C LYS A 73 1.45 -9.52 -6.44
N LEU A 74 0.72 -8.75 -7.25
CA LEU A 74 0.72 -8.89 -8.71
C LEU A 74 1.26 -7.62 -9.39
N ALA A 75 2.31 -7.76 -10.17
CA ALA A 75 2.83 -6.74 -11.07
C ALA A 75 2.27 -6.95 -12.49
N ARG A 76 1.06 -6.44 -12.76
CA ARG A 76 0.34 -6.65 -14.04
C ARG A 76 1.06 -6.11 -15.26
N SER A 77 1.71 -4.97 -15.10
CA SER A 77 2.46 -4.29 -16.17
C SER A 77 3.97 -4.46 -16.02
N GLY A 78 4.38 -5.47 -15.27
CA GLY A 78 5.77 -5.74 -14.93
C GLY A 78 6.27 -5.02 -13.68
N VAL A 79 7.32 -5.54 -13.10
CA VAL A 79 7.94 -5.03 -11.87
C VAL A 79 8.37 -3.57 -12.02
N ALA A 80 8.91 -3.19 -13.18
CA ALA A 80 9.36 -1.82 -13.47
C ALA A 80 8.25 -0.76 -13.38
N SER A 81 6.98 -1.17 -13.54
CA SER A 81 5.81 -0.29 -13.45
C SER A 81 5.04 -0.47 -12.15
N HIS A 82 5.44 -1.42 -11.31
CA HIS A 82 4.74 -1.76 -10.09
C HIS A 82 5.05 -0.76 -8.97
N SER A 83 3.98 -0.33 -8.28
CA SER A 83 4.08 0.47 -7.05
C SER A 83 3.63 -0.40 -5.88
N HIS A 84 4.58 -0.90 -5.12
CA HIS A 84 4.26 -1.75 -3.98
C HIS A 84 3.74 -0.91 -2.81
N THR A 85 2.54 -1.24 -2.32
CA THR A 85 1.95 -0.60 -1.13
C THR A 85 2.10 -1.54 0.07
N TYR A 86 2.80 -1.06 1.11
CA TYR A 86 3.04 -1.86 2.31
C TYR A 86 1.80 -1.90 3.22
N LYS A 87 1.29 -0.74 3.61
CA LYS A 87 0.08 -0.67 4.44
C LYS A 87 -0.75 0.57 4.15
N ASN A 88 -2.07 0.39 4.18
CA ASN A 88 -3.05 1.46 4.21
C ASN A 88 -3.55 1.65 5.64
N THR A 89 -3.47 2.86 6.16
CA THR A 89 -3.92 3.17 7.53
C THR A 89 -4.99 4.26 7.51
N SER A 90 -6.26 3.87 7.45
CA SER A 90 -7.39 4.79 7.52
C SER A 90 -7.66 5.28 8.95
N LYS A 91 -7.36 4.46 9.94
CA LYS A 91 -7.62 4.77 11.36
C LYS A 91 -6.74 5.90 11.91
N LEU A 92 -5.56 6.15 11.32
CA LEU A 92 -4.66 7.20 11.79
C LEU A 92 -5.30 8.58 11.73
N ILE A 93 -5.75 9.01 10.55
CA ILE A 93 -6.37 10.33 10.37
C ILE A 93 -7.61 10.46 11.29
N THR A 94 -8.39 9.40 11.40
CA THR A 94 -9.57 9.38 12.30
C THR A 94 -9.15 9.50 13.77
N GLY A 95 -8.07 8.86 14.18
CA GLY A 95 -7.51 8.97 15.53
C GLY A 95 -7.05 10.39 15.83
N LEU A 96 -6.21 10.97 14.98
CA LEU A 96 -5.71 12.33 15.10
C LEU A 96 -6.82 13.37 15.12
N LYS A 97 -7.90 13.18 14.33
CA LYS A 97 -9.10 14.04 14.39
C LYS A 97 -9.80 13.96 15.73
N ARG A 98 -9.96 12.77 16.28
CA ARG A 98 -10.62 12.56 17.60
C ARG A 98 -9.81 13.20 18.73
N GLU A 99 -8.48 13.18 18.59
CA GLU A 99 -7.57 13.78 19.55
C GLU A 99 -7.42 15.30 19.39
N GLY A 100 -8.03 15.87 18.33
CA GLY A 100 -7.94 17.30 18.02
C GLY A 100 -6.55 17.75 17.59
N HIS A 101 -5.78 16.85 16.99
CA HIS A 101 -4.41 17.14 16.61
C HIS A 101 -4.35 18.18 15.48
N TYR A 102 -3.48 19.18 15.61
CA TYR A 102 -3.41 20.32 14.67
C TYR A 102 -3.09 19.92 13.22
N CYS A 103 -2.33 18.84 13.00
CA CYS A 103 -1.91 18.42 11.68
C CYS A 103 -3.08 18.01 10.75
N VAL A 104 -4.24 17.65 11.30
CA VAL A 104 -5.42 17.27 10.53
C VAL A 104 -6.43 18.41 10.36
N GLN A 105 -6.11 19.61 10.84
CA GLN A 105 -6.97 20.79 10.67
C GLN A 105 -7.36 21.05 9.20
N PRO A 106 -6.45 20.97 8.22
CA PRO A 106 -6.81 21.14 6.79
C PRO A 106 -7.86 20.15 6.30
N ILE A 107 -7.84 18.90 6.79
CA ILE A 107 -8.84 17.88 6.47
C ILE A 107 -10.19 18.22 7.10
N ILE A 108 -10.21 18.67 8.36
CA ILE A 108 -11.44 19.08 9.06
C ILE A 108 -12.11 20.25 8.33
N GLU A 109 -11.34 21.24 7.91
CA GLU A 109 -11.82 22.39 7.14
C GLU A 109 -12.36 21.98 5.75
N LEU A 110 -11.68 21.06 5.07
CA LEU A 110 -12.16 20.51 3.80
C LEU A 110 -13.49 19.77 3.96
N GLU A 111 -13.64 18.94 5.00
CA GLU A 111 -14.89 18.23 5.29
C GLU A 111 -16.01 19.20 5.62
N SER A 112 -15.73 20.24 6.40
CA SER A 112 -16.70 21.29 6.70
C SER A 112 -17.12 22.04 5.45
N TYR A 113 -16.18 22.43 4.58
CA TYR A 113 -16.46 23.04 3.29
C TYR A 113 -17.34 22.14 2.41
N ARG A 114 -16.99 20.85 2.30
CA ARG A 114 -17.80 19.88 1.56
C ARG A 114 -19.24 19.84 2.07
N ASP A 115 -19.44 19.77 3.37
CA ASP A 115 -20.76 19.56 3.97
C ASP A 115 -21.60 20.85 3.95
N GLN A 116 -20.98 22.00 4.09
CA GLN A 116 -21.67 23.29 4.14
C GLN A 116 -21.89 23.90 2.76
N GLU A 117 -20.92 23.82 1.88
CA GLU A 117 -20.94 24.56 0.62
C GLU A 117 -21.27 23.67 -0.60
N VAL A 118 -20.76 22.42 -0.61
CA VAL A 118 -20.88 21.57 -1.80
C VAL A 118 -22.09 20.65 -1.73
N ARG A 119 -22.26 19.90 -0.66
CA ARG A 119 -23.38 18.95 -0.51
C ARG A 119 -24.74 19.62 -0.41
N ARG A 120 -24.81 20.88 -0.02
CA ARG A 120 -26.05 21.66 0.04
C ARG A 120 -26.55 22.12 -1.32
N ILE A 121 -25.73 22.03 -2.38
CA ILE A 121 -26.15 22.33 -3.74
C ILE A 121 -27.12 21.23 -4.18
N PRO A 122 -28.42 21.56 -4.45
CA PRO A 122 -29.42 20.53 -4.77
C PRO A 122 -29.14 19.86 -6.12
N ASP A 123 -28.68 20.63 -7.09
CA ASP A 123 -28.44 20.18 -8.44
C ASP A 123 -27.17 19.41 -8.59
N ALA A 124 -27.24 18.17 -9.12
CA ALA A 124 -26.09 17.30 -9.30
C ALA A 124 -25.08 17.82 -10.33
N ASN A 125 -25.54 18.59 -11.34
CA ASN A 125 -24.65 19.13 -12.36
C ASN A 125 -23.84 20.29 -11.79
N GLN A 126 -24.47 21.17 -10.99
CA GLN A 126 -23.76 22.23 -10.28
C GLN A 126 -22.72 21.65 -9.31
N ARG A 127 -23.02 20.55 -8.61
CA ARG A 127 -22.01 19.86 -7.82
C ARG A 127 -20.84 19.35 -8.67
N ARG A 128 -21.13 18.85 -9.88
CA ARG A 128 -20.08 18.40 -10.82
C ARG A 128 -19.20 19.53 -11.31
N GLU A 129 -19.74 20.72 -11.51
CA GLU A 129 -18.96 21.92 -11.90
C GLU A 129 -17.92 22.28 -10.83
N ASN A 130 -18.23 22.06 -9.55
CA ASN A 130 -17.32 22.27 -8.44
C ASN A 130 -16.28 21.15 -8.27
N ARG A 131 -16.31 20.10 -9.09
CA ARG A 131 -15.45 18.92 -8.95
C ARG A 131 -13.96 19.27 -8.99
N THR A 132 -13.55 20.10 -9.95
CA THR A 132 -12.12 20.45 -10.12
C THR A 132 -11.62 21.26 -8.93
N MET A 133 -12.40 22.23 -8.48
CA MET A 133 -12.06 23.05 -7.33
C MET A 133 -11.99 22.21 -6.05
N TYR A 134 -12.98 21.33 -5.82
CA TYR A 134 -12.94 20.44 -4.66
C TYR A 134 -11.75 19.48 -4.70
N ALA A 135 -11.43 18.91 -5.86
CA ALA A 135 -10.27 18.05 -6.02
C ALA A 135 -8.95 18.79 -5.72
N ALA A 136 -8.86 20.07 -6.11
CA ALA A 136 -7.69 20.90 -5.79
C ALA A 136 -7.59 21.15 -4.27
N LYS A 137 -8.69 21.53 -3.63
CA LYS A 137 -8.76 21.71 -2.17
C LYS A 137 -8.43 20.42 -1.42
N MET A 138 -8.93 19.29 -1.88
CA MET A 138 -8.65 17.97 -1.28
C MET A 138 -7.16 17.62 -1.36
N ARG A 139 -6.52 17.84 -2.51
CA ARG A 139 -5.08 17.62 -2.65
C ARG A 139 -4.28 18.57 -1.76
N ALA A 140 -4.67 19.85 -1.69
CA ALA A 140 -4.02 20.81 -0.81
C ALA A 140 -4.13 20.42 0.66
N ALA A 141 -5.32 20.03 1.13
CA ALA A 141 -5.54 19.57 2.50
C ALA A 141 -4.71 18.32 2.83
N CYS A 142 -4.65 17.34 1.91
CA CYS A 142 -3.81 16.15 2.08
C CYS A 142 -2.32 16.50 2.13
N ALA A 143 -1.86 17.39 1.25
CA ALA A 143 -0.46 17.82 1.21
C ALA A 143 -0.05 18.56 2.48
N GLU A 144 -0.89 19.48 2.95
CA GLU A 144 -0.65 20.24 4.17
C GLU A 144 -0.67 19.33 5.42
N THR A 145 -1.64 18.42 5.51
CA THR A 145 -1.68 17.41 6.58
C THR A 145 -0.41 16.57 6.58
N LEU A 146 0.04 16.09 5.41
CA LEU A 146 1.25 15.30 5.28
C LEU A 146 2.49 16.03 5.83
N LEU A 147 2.65 17.31 5.46
CA LEU A 147 3.81 18.12 5.88
C LEU A 147 3.79 18.47 7.38
N ASN A 148 2.62 18.45 8.00
CA ASN A 148 2.44 18.76 9.42
C ASN A 148 2.33 17.50 10.31
N LEU A 149 2.49 16.29 9.72
CA LEU A 149 2.53 15.06 10.54
C LEU A 149 3.71 15.12 11.50
N PRO A 150 3.50 14.87 12.80
CA PRO A 150 4.59 14.77 13.75
C PRO A 150 5.58 13.67 13.38
N LYS A 151 6.85 13.87 13.71
CA LYS A 151 7.92 12.91 13.43
C LYS A 151 7.60 11.54 14.04
N GLU A 152 7.11 11.52 15.25
CA GLU A 152 6.73 10.31 15.99
C GLU A 152 5.66 9.51 15.22
N VAL A 153 4.66 10.22 14.67
CA VAL A 153 3.59 9.60 13.87
C VAL A 153 4.14 9.01 12.58
N ILE A 154 5.14 9.65 11.96
CA ILE A 154 5.78 9.14 10.74
C ILE A 154 6.59 7.88 11.07
N THR A 155 7.34 7.89 12.16
CA THR A 155 8.11 6.73 12.63
C THR A 155 7.18 5.57 12.96
N ASP A 156 6.13 5.79 13.72
CA ASP A 156 5.13 4.78 14.07
C ASP A 156 4.46 4.16 12.82
N LEU A 157 4.16 5.00 11.83
CA LEU A 157 3.60 4.52 10.55
C LEU A 157 4.59 3.66 9.77
N PHE A 158 5.85 4.07 9.73
CA PHE A 158 6.90 3.30 9.09
C PHE A 158 7.08 1.96 9.78
N GLU A 159 7.23 1.95 11.11
CA GLU A 159 7.31 0.73 11.89
C GLU A 159 6.11 -0.18 11.70
N LEU A 160 4.90 0.36 11.81
CA LEU A 160 3.67 -0.41 11.62
C LEU A 160 3.59 -1.03 10.23
N SER A 161 4.04 -0.30 9.21
CA SER A 161 4.03 -0.79 7.83
C SER A 161 5.05 -1.90 7.60
N MET A 162 6.23 -1.78 8.18
CA MET A 162 7.29 -2.79 8.06
C MET A 162 7.00 -4.03 8.93
N LYS A 163 6.55 -3.83 10.18
CA LYS A 163 6.17 -4.94 11.08
C LYS A 163 5.04 -5.80 10.51
N HIS A 164 4.11 -5.20 9.77
CA HIS A 164 3.08 -5.98 9.08
C HIS A 164 3.65 -6.96 8.05
N ALA A 165 4.73 -6.57 7.35
CA ALA A 165 5.41 -7.50 6.45
C ALA A 165 6.08 -8.65 7.23
N LEU A 166 6.60 -8.37 8.44
CA LEU A 166 7.22 -9.38 9.30
C LEU A 166 6.23 -10.41 9.90
N GLU A 167 4.92 -10.17 9.80
CA GLU A 167 3.90 -11.18 10.15
C GLU A 167 3.86 -12.34 9.13
N MET A 168 4.52 -12.17 7.97
CA MET A 168 4.60 -13.17 6.91
C MET A 168 5.95 -13.88 6.94
N ASP A 169 5.98 -15.15 6.56
CA ASP A 169 7.24 -15.87 6.35
C ASP A 169 7.86 -15.53 5.00
N TRP A 170 7.01 -15.27 4.00
CA TRP A 170 7.42 -14.97 2.65
C TRP A 170 6.59 -13.86 2.00
N MET A 171 7.28 -12.99 1.29
CA MET A 171 6.69 -12.05 0.34
C MET A 171 6.84 -12.62 -1.08
N VAL A 172 5.77 -12.54 -1.85
CA VAL A 172 5.71 -13.05 -3.23
C VAL A 172 5.24 -11.94 -4.14
N LEU A 173 6.00 -11.68 -5.20
CA LEU A 173 5.61 -10.76 -6.28
C LEU A 173 5.59 -11.56 -7.59
N TYR A 174 4.42 -11.64 -8.22
CA TYR A 174 4.28 -12.21 -9.54
C TYR A 174 4.40 -11.14 -10.62
N ASP A 175 5.43 -11.25 -11.44
CA ASP A 175 5.59 -10.46 -12.67
C ASP A 175 4.80 -11.13 -13.79
N GLN A 176 3.64 -10.55 -14.12
CA GLN A 176 2.74 -11.17 -15.11
C GLN A 176 3.31 -11.19 -16.54
N PRO A 177 3.93 -10.10 -17.06
CA PRO A 177 4.59 -10.11 -18.36
C PRO A 177 5.69 -11.15 -18.50
N GLU A 178 6.55 -11.24 -17.49
CA GLU A 178 7.70 -12.16 -17.49
C GLU A 178 7.32 -13.58 -17.05
N ARG A 179 6.10 -13.78 -16.54
CA ARG A 179 5.63 -15.04 -15.98
C ARG A 179 6.59 -15.59 -14.92
N ARG A 180 7.01 -14.71 -14.01
CA ARG A 180 8.02 -15.01 -13.00
C ARG A 180 7.55 -14.64 -11.61
N TYR A 181 7.82 -15.52 -10.64
CA TYR A 181 7.72 -15.20 -9.22
C TYR A 181 9.05 -14.69 -8.69
N TYR A 182 8.98 -13.63 -7.89
CA TYR A 182 10.04 -13.15 -7.02
C TYR A 182 9.60 -13.41 -5.59
N CYS A 183 10.39 -14.16 -4.81
CA CYS A 183 10.06 -14.52 -3.45
C CYS A 183 11.23 -14.16 -2.52
N TRP A 184 10.92 -13.57 -1.36
CA TRP A 184 11.92 -13.21 -0.37
C TRP A 184 11.34 -13.30 1.04
N ARG A 185 12.19 -13.53 2.03
CA ARG A 185 11.82 -13.41 3.44
C ARG A 185 11.76 -11.91 3.82
N PRO A 186 10.73 -11.43 4.53
CA PRO A 186 10.55 -10.00 4.83
C PRO A 186 11.75 -9.34 5.51
N ASN A 187 12.42 -10.04 6.42
CA ASN A 187 13.59 -9.54 7.13
C ASN A 187 14.80 -9.21 6.23
N HIS A 188 14.83 -9.72 5.01
CA HIS A 188 15.87 -9.39 4.03
C HIS A 188 15.57 -8.10 3.24
N HIS A 189 14.36 -7.52 3.42
CA HIS A 189 14.03 -6.27 2.75
C HIS A 189 14.79 -5.10 3.38
N PRO A 190 15.48 -4.23 2.59
CA PRO A 190 16.33 -3.17 3.13
C PRO A 190 15.65 -2.22 4.11
N ALA A 191 14.35 -1.92 3.91
CA ALA A 191 13.59 -1.06 4.80
C ALA A 191 13.33 -1.71 6.17
N ILE A 192 13.17 -3.04 6.22
CA ILE A 192 12.98 -3.81 7.45
C ILE A 192 14.32 -3.91 8.18
N ALA A 193 15.40 -4.21 7.45
CA ALA A 193 16.75 -4.23 8.01
C ALA A 193 17.14 -2.88 8.62
N ALA A 194 16.75 -1.76 7.99
CA ALA A 194 16.95 -0.43 8.54
C ALA A 194 16.16 -0.21 9.84
N LEU A 195 14.89 -0.66 9.90
CA LEU A 195 14.10 -0.58 11.12
C LEU A 195 14.74 -1.36 12.29
N GLU A 196 15.16 -2.59 12.03
CA GLU A 196 15.86 -3.43 13.02
C GLU A 196 17.21 -2.83 13.44
N GLY A 197 17.89 -2.11 12.53
CA GLY A 197 19.11 -1.36 12.78
C GLY A 197 18.92 -0.05 13.55
N GLY A 198 17.69 0.27 13.96
CA GLY A 198 17.39 1.49 14.72
C GLY A 198 17.51 2.79 13.90
N TRP A 199 17.29 2.71 12.59
CA TRP A 199 17.29 3.86 11.71
C TRP A 199 16.05 4.73 11.98
N ASP A 200 16.24 6.03 11.90
CA ASP A 200 15.19 7.04 12.00
C ASP A 200 14.59 7.34 10.61
N VAL A 201 13.46 8.03 10.57
CA VAL A 201 12.77 8.37 9.33
C VAL A 201 12.55 9.87 9.23
N ARG A 202 12.89 10.43 8.07
CA ARG A 202 12.61 11.82 7.72
C ARG A 202 11.79 11.90 6.44
N ILE A 203 10.81 12.82 6.39
CA ILE A 203 10.11 13.13 5.16
C ILE A 203 10.76 14.31 4.45
N THR A 204 10.76 14.24 3.12
CA THR A 204 11.16 15.34 2.24
C THR A 204 10.04 15.57 1.23
N PRO A 205 9.46 16.79 1.14
CA PRO A 205 8.40 17.07 0.17
C PRO A 205 8.84 16.74 -1.24
N LYS A 206 8.01 16.04 -2.00
CA LYS A 206 8.31 15.68 -3.39
C LYS A 206 8.24 16.92 -4.30
N GLN A 207 7.19 17.73 -4.10
CA GLN A 207 7.01 19.06 -4.71
C GLN A 207 5.95 19.83 -3.90
N ALA A 208 5.90 21.14 -4.05
CA ALA A 208 4.88 21.94 -3.37
C ALA A 208 3.46 21.49 -3.73
N GLY A 209 2.60 21.33 -2.72
CA GLY A 209 1.22 20.89 -2.88
C GLY A 209 1.05 19.40 -3.21
N SER A 210 2.12 18.59 -3.16
CA SER A 210 2.01 17.12 -3.36
C SER A 210 1.44 16.44 -2.12
N GLU A 211 0.48 15.54 -2.34
CA GLU A 211 -0.04 14.62 -1.31
C GLU A 211 0.94 13.48 -0.98
N SER A 212 2.18 13.55 -1.47
CA SER A 212 3.23 12.57 -1.26
C SER A 212 4.54 13.26 -0.85
N ALA A 213 5.25 12.64 0.09
CA ALA A 213 6.60 13.00 0.48
C ALA A 213 7.51 11.77 0.40
N ASN A 214 8.79 11.98 0.07
CA ASN A 214 9.76 10.90 0.12
C ASN A 214 10.10 10.60 1.57
N LEU A 215 10.27 9.32 1.90
CA LEU A 215 10.85 8.86 3.15
C LEU A 215 12.35 8.64 2.92
N VAL A 216 13.15 9.27 3.76
CA VAL A 216 14.60 9.09 3.81
C VAL A 216 14.92 8.46 5.16
N LEU A 217 15.63 7.34 5.13
CA LEU A 217 16.08 6.65 6.33
C LEU A 217 17.40 7.27 6.80
N ILE A 218 17.50 7.53 8.09
CA ILE A 218 18.68 8.13 8.72
C ILE A 218 19.27 7.12 9.70
N GLY A 219 20.45 6.64 9.40
CA GLY A 219 21.15 5.69 10.25
C GLY A 219 21.70 6.33 11.53
N PRO A 220 22.12 5.50 12.49
CA PRO A 220 22.60 5.95 13.80
C PRO A 220 23.81 6.89 13.74
N ASN A 221 24.60 6.81 12.67
CA ASN A 221 25.80 7.65 12.47
C ASN A 221 25.49 8.84 11.52
N GLY A 222 24.22 9.07 11.16
CA GLY A 222 23.80 10.14 10.26
C GLY A 222 23.90 9.79 8.77
N GLU A 223 24.19 8.54 8.41
CA GLU A 223 24.11 8.06 7.03
C GLU A 223 22.66 8.12 6.52
N GLU A 224 22.48 8.46 5.25
CA GLU A 224 21.15 8.55 4.61
C GLU A 224 20.97 7.44 3.59
N ALA A 225 19.81 6.78 3.62
CA ALA A 225 19.39 5.83 2.60
C ALA A 225 18.05 6.24 2.00
N ASP A 226 18.03 6.49 0.69
CA ASP A 226 16.83 6.77 -0.10
C ASP A 226 16.40 5.49 -0.83
N LEU A 227 15.57 4.69 -0.18
CA LEU A 227 15.00 3.46 -0.76
C LEU A 227 13.82 3.75 -1.70
N LYS A 228 13.60 5.01 -2.10
CA LYS A 228 12.47 5.44 -2.94
C LYS A 228 11.09 5.09 -2.34
N LEU A 229 11.04 5.03 -1.03
CA LEU A 229 9.78 4.96 -0.29
C LEU A 229 9.12 6.33 -0.27
N ARG A 230 7.81 6.35 -0.32
CA ARG A 230 7.03 7.57 -0.15
C ARG A 230 5.88 7.36 0.83
N LEU A 231 5.65 8.37 1.66
CA LEU A 231 4.46 8.51 2.46
C LEU A 231 3.43 9.34 1.70
N ARG A 232 2.18 8.91 1.72
CA ARG A 232 1.05 9.65 1.13
C ARG A 232 -0.06 9.82 2.14
N VAL A 233 -0.73 10.98 2.07
CA VAL A 233 -2.07 11.17 2.62
C VAL A 233 -3.03 11.35 1.46
N LYS A 234 -4.03 10.52 1.34
CA LYS A 234 -5.01 10.56 0.24
C LYS A 234 -6.42 10.28 0.71
N HIS A 235 -7.40 10.73 -0.07
CA HIS A 235 -8.80 10.37 0.12
C HIS A 235 -9.13 9.13 -0.72
N ASN A 236 -9.71 8.09 -0.10
CA ASN A 236 -9.97 6.80 -0.77
C ASN A 236 -10.93 6.92 -1.96
N ASN A 237 -12.02 7.66 -1.81
CA ASN A 237 -13.04 7.81 -2.84
C ASN A 237 -12.81 9.03 -3.73
N GLY A 238 -11.76 9.82 -3.47
CA GLY A 238 -11.47 11.03 -4.24
C GLY A 238 -12.69 11.96 -4.30
N VAL A 239 -12.93 12.52 -5.48
CA VAL A 239 -14.05 13.43 -5.69
C VAL A 239 -15.42 12.73 -5.83
N SER A 240 -15.47 11.40 -5.86
CA SER A 240 -16.75 10.66 -5.94
C SER A 240 -17.63 10.90 -4.72
N ASP A 241 -17.04 11.22 -3.58
CA ASP A 241 -17.74 11.59 -2.34
C ASP A 241 -18.68 12.80 -2.51
N LEU A 242 -18.44 13.68 -3.49
CA LEU A 242 -19.34 14.80 -3.82
C LEU A 242 -20.71 14.35 -4.34
N PHE A 243 -20.81 13.16 -4.89
CA PHE A 243 -22.04 12.68 -5.53
C PHE A 243 -22.89 11.79 -4.63
N HIS A 244 -22.33 11.29 -3.54
CA HIS A 244 -23.05 10.47 -2.58
C HIS A 244 -23.73 11.36 -1.52
N MET A 245 -25.04 11.57 -1.69
CA MET A 245 -25.88 12.30 -0.74
C MET A 245 -26.26 11.48 0.49
N GLY A 246 -25.87 10.22 0.54
CA GLY A 246 -26.17 9.31 1.64
C GLY A 246 -25.14 9.42 2.77
N THR A 247 -25.62 9.34 4.00
CA THR A 247 -24.82 9.45 5.24
C THR A 247 -23.84 8.29 5.48
N GLN A 248 -23.78 7.31 4.60
CA GLN A 248 -23.12 6.03 4.89
C GLN A 248 -21.75 5.80 4.24
N ASN A 249 -21.30 6.63 3.31
CA ASN A 249 -19.99 6.46 2.69
C ASN A 249 -19.29 7.81 2.49
N THR A 250 -18.97 8.45 3.57
CA THR A 250 -17.92 9.46 3.56
C THR A 250 -16.61 8.73 3.33
N GLY A 251 -15.98 8.95 2.17
CA GLY A 251 -14.68 8.41 1.91
C GLY A 251 -13.71 8.75 3.05
N SER A 252 -12.85 7.82 3.37
CA SER A 252 -11.88 8.00 4.45
C SER A 252 -10.57 8.54 3.90
N PHE A 253 -9.95 9.43 4.65
CA PHE A 253 -8.55 9.79 4.44
C PHE A 253 -7.66 8.66 4.94
N VAL A 254 -6.70 8.27 4.12
CA VAL A 254 -5.76 7.20 4.44
C VAL A 254 -4.32 7.67 4.29
N THR A 255 -3.47 7.13 5.14
CA THR A 255 -2.02 7.19 4.99
C THR A 255 -1.52 5.88 4.40
N THR A 256 -0.55 5.97 3.49
CA THR A 256 0.06 4.81 2.85
C THR A 256 1.56 5.00 2.74
N ILE A 257 2.32 3.93 2.97
CA ILE A 257 3.72 3.85 2.57
C ILE A 257 3.80 2.99 1.31
N GLN A 258 4.45 3.51 0.30
CA GLN A 258 4.57 2.89 -1.01
C GLN A 258 6.01 2.92 -1.50
N GLN A 259 6.44 1.85 -2.17
CA GLN A 259 7.61 1.82 -3.03
C GLN A 259 7.25 2.47 -4.38
N ASP A 260 8.05 3.42 -4.87
CA ASP A 260 7.79 4.08 -6.16
C ASP A 260 7.95 3.10 -7.33
N PRO A 261 7.19 3.28 -8.42
CA PRO A 261 7.43 2.54 -9.66
C PRO A 261 8.88 2.68 -10.13
N GLY A 262 9.43 1.63 -10.70
CA GLY A 262 10.83 1.57 -11.13
C GLY A 262 11.83 1.28 -10.00
N SER A 263 11.50 1.60 -8.76
CA SER A 263 12.37 1.31 -7.61
C SER A 263 12.14 -0.08 -7.03
N VAL A 264 11.01 -0.72 -7.31
CA VAL A 264 10.77 -2.12 -6.92
C VAL A 264 11.81 -3.02 -7.56
N GLN A 265 12.12 -2.82 -8.84
CA GLN A 265 13.18 -3.59 -9.51
C GLN A 265 14.53 -3.40 -8.82
N ALA A 266 14.91 -2.16 -8.50
CA ALA A 266 16.19 -1.89 -7.82
C ALA A 266 16.29 -2.55 -6.44
N ILE A 267 15.18 -2.66 -5.70
CA ILE A 267 15.14 -3.39 -4.43
C ILE A 267 15.29 -4.90 -4.65
N LEU A 268 14.61 -5.44 -5.67
CA LEU A 268 14.76 -6.86 -6.04
C LEU A 268 16.21 -7.17 -6.45
N ASP A 269 16.81 -6.31 -7.27
CA ASP A 269 18.21 -6.46 -7.70
C ASP A 269 19.16 -6.43 -6.50
N LEU A 270 18.95 -5.52 -5.55
CA LEU A 270 19.75 -5.45 -4.33
C LEU A 270 19.63 -6.72 -3.47
N MET A 271 18.42 -7.28 -3.33
CA MET A 271 18.23 -8.54 -2.61
C MET A 271 18.81 -9.73 -3.36
N ASP A 272 18.77 -9.72 -4.69
CA ASP A 272 19.37 -10.73 -5.55
C ASP A 272 20.89 -10.77 -5.41
N ASP A 273 21.52 -9.61 -5.48
CA ASP A 273 22.97 -9.44 -5.30
C ASP A 273 23.47 -9.99 -3.94
N GLN A 274 22.58 -9.96 -2.94
CA GLN A 274 22.84 -10.49 -1.60
C GLN A 274 22.46 -11.97 -1.43
N GLY A 275 21.88 -12.60 -2.46
CA GLY A 275 21.42 -14.00 -2.42
C GLY A 275 20.14 -14.21 -1.61
N TYR A 276 19.33 -13.16 -1.42
CA TYR A 276 18.10 -13.19 -0.62
C TYR A 276 16.83 -13.30 -1.47
N LEU A 277 16.95 -13.29 -2.78
CA LEU A 277 15.84 -13.34 -3.71
C LEU A 277 15.77 -14.70 -4.43
N LEU A 278 14.62 -15.37 -4.32
CA LEU A 278 14.33 -16.54 -5.13
C LEU A 278 13.55 -16.11 -6.38
N LYS A 279 13.84 -16.73 -7.53
CA LYS A 279 13.22 -16.41 -8.83
C LYS A 279 12.78 -17.69 -9.52
N PHE A 280 11.50 -17.76 -9.91
CA PHE A 280 10.91 -18.94 -10.54
C PHE A 280 10.12 -18.54 -11.79
N ASP A 281 10.49 -19.10 -12.94
CA ASP A 281 9.71 -18.99 -14.19
C ASP A 281 8.55 -20.00 -14.15
N VAL A 282 7.32 -19.57 -14.57
CA VAL A 282 6.08 -20.35 -14.48
C VAL A 282 5.19 -20.24 -15.73
#